data_09bef409ca44ce62a9c4837006aaa997
#
_entry.id   09bef409ca44ce62a9c4837006aaa997
#
_cell.length_a   1.000
_cell.length_b   1.000
_cell.length_c   1.000
_cell.angle_alpha   90.00
_cell.angle_beta   90.00
_cell.angle_gamma   90.00
#
_symmetry.space_group_name_H-M   'P 1'
#
loop_
_entity.id
_entity.type
_entity.pdbx_description
1 polymer ?
#
loop_
_entity_poly.entity_id
_entity_poly.type
_entity_poly.pdbx_seq_one_letter_code
_entity_poly.pdbx_strand_id
1 'polypeptide(L)'
;GYGTWGTIDGWRREKPEYWGMKKAYSPVKISLKGNMDHEGKIRFQVENRHLFSNLAECRITWEAGGQEGNITGDIAPRSAGELEITLPESLRHTEMLNLTVTGVRGFEIDRYCFRILPENNESQSPKHPAGKLTCQESKDLIRINAGKYQFEISKRNGLLTAAHQGKSVLNQSPSLMVLPLNGEGEGIQMTGKNQTFAPFNPVCQNWVAQSVECIAMKEVIEVNILGSYKEAEGKFSYRFYPDGEITVSYNFTLLQDISPRQTGLVFTVPHFYNQLEWKRKGYWNAYPKDHIGALEGTAKAFDETLPVSGLAGPSKEPTTAWSFDQTANGSNIFRSTKENIYTAVLSGNGKERISVLSDGTQHFRAWIDGNNIRFLVADYNNAGRDTYLVSHAQKGYRPLRKGDSIKGVVRLRL
;
A
#
# COMPACT_ATOMS: atom_id res chain seq x y z
N GLY A 1 13.47 -0.99 32.27
CA GLY A 1 12.82 -2.25 31.91
C GLY A 1 13.04 -2.56 30.46
N TYR A 2 13.22 -3.79 30.14
CA TYR A 2 13.21 -4.27 28.76
C TYR A 2 11.81 -4.03 28.20
N GLY A 3 11.73 -3.54 26.97
CA GLY A 3 10.48 -3.22 26.32
C GLY A 3 9.52 -4.41 26.22
N THR A 4 8.43 -4.22 25.52
CA THR A 4 7.37 -5.20 25.31
C THR A 4 7.85 -6.39 24.46
N TRP A 5 8.62 -7.29 25.05
CA TRP A 5 9.03 -8.55 24.42
C TRP A 5 7.86 -9.52 24.34
N GLY A 6 7.94 -10.45 23.40
CA GLY A 6 6.91 -11.46 23.20
C GLY A 6 5.84 -11.04 22.19
N THR A 7 4.99 -11.97 21.83
CA THR A 7 3.91 -11.81 20.84
C THR A 7 2.62 -11.28 21.44
N ILE A 8 2.54 -11.22 22.77
CA ILE A 8 1.40 -10.71 23.54
C ILE A 8 1.97 -9.65 24.49
N ASP A 9 1.30 -8.52 24.63
CA ASP A 9 1.71 -7.47 25.54
C ASP A 9 1.32 -7.75 27.01
N GLY A 10 1.68 -6.84 27.91
CA GLY A 10 1.41 -6.96 29.36
C GLY A 10 -0.08 -6.98 29.72
N TRP A 11 -0.96 -6.56 28.81
CA TRP A 11 -2.43 -6.60 28.97
C TRP A 11 -3.07 -7.76 28.22
N ARG A 12 -2.26 -8.74 27.75
CA ARG A 12 -2.70 -9.92 26.99
C ARG A 12 -3.32 -9.61 25.62
N ARG A 13 -2.95 -8.48 25.00
CA ARG A 13 -3.34 -8.16 23.63
C ARG A 13 -2.36 -8.78 22.65
N GLU A 14 -2.89 -9.29 21.54
CA GLU A 14 -2.06 -9.81 20.48
C GLU A 14 -1.33 -8.65 19.77
N LYS A 15 -0.03 -8.79 19.68
CA LYS A 15 0.82 -7.88 18.91
C LYS A 15 0.86 -8.34 17.44
N PRO A 16 1.30 -7.48 16.50
CA PRO A 16 1.44 -7.88 15.09
C PRO A 16 2.23 -9.19 14.90
N GLU A 17 3.26 -9.41 15.71
CA GLU A 17 4.10 -10.61 15.66
C GLU A 17 3.34 -11.90 16.02
N TYR A 18 2.29 -11.80 16.85
CA TYR A 18 1.43 -12.91 17.19
C TYR A 18 0.78 -13.55 15.96
N TRP A 19 0.25 -12.72 15.07
CA TRP A 19 -0.44 -13.18 13.87
C TRP A 19 0.51 -13.83 12.88
N GLY A 20 1.71 -13.25 12.71
CA GLY A 20 2.77 -13.87 11.90
C GLY A 20 3.21 -15.20 12.45
N MET A 21 3.39 -15.31 13.78
CA MET A 21 3.76 -16.55 14.44
C MET A 21 2.65 -17.59 14.35
N LYS A 22 1.39 -17.21 14.64
CA LYS A 22 0.23 -18.11 14.48
C LYS A 22 0.19 -18.70 13.07
N LYS A 23 0.41 -17.88 12.05
CA LYS A 23 0.47 -18.31 10.65
C LYS A 23 1.63 -19.27 10.37
N ALA A 24 2.81 -18.96 10.88
CA ALA A 24 4.00 -19.81 10.69
C ALA A 24 3.82 -21.22 11.29
N TYR A 25 3.23 -21.28 12.48
CA TYR A 25 3.00 -22.53 13.22
C TYR A 25 1.67 -23.20 12.89
N SER A 26 0.91 -22.70 11.93
CA SER A 26 -0.34 -23.37 11.52
C SER A 26 -0.10 -24.82 11.17
N PRO A 27 -0.86 -25.76 11.76
CA PRO A 27 -0.73 -27.18 11.46
C PRO A 27 -1.34 -27.58 10.12
N VAL A 28 -2.03 -26.70 9.44
CA VAL A 28 -2.60 -26.94 8.11
C VAL A 28 -2.08 -25.87 7.16
N LYS A 29 -1.37 -26.26 6.11
CA LYS A 29 -0.91 -25.36 5.06
C LYS A 29 -1.70 -25.59 3.79
N ILE A 30 -2.30 -24.52 3.26
CA ILE A 30 -3.11 -24.57 2.04
C ILE A 30 -2.50 -23.61 1.02
N SER A 31 -2.33 -24.09 -0.19
CA SER A 31 -1.93 -23.28 -1.34
C SER A 31 -2.83 -23.55 -2.54
N LEU A 32 -3.08 -22.51 -3.34
CA LEU A 32 -3.90 -22.61 -4.54
C LEU A 32 -3.13 -23.31 -5.66
N LYS A 33 -3.74 -24.26 -6.36
CA LYS A 33 -3.21 -24.93 -7.55
C LYS A 33 -3.82 -24.35 -8.83
N GLY A 34 -3.27 -23.22 -9.28
CA GLY A 34 -3.80 -22.54 -10.46
C GLY A 34 -5.08 -21.73 -10.17
N ASN A 35 -5.65 -21.18 -11.22
CA ASN A 35 -6.88 -20.42 -11.13
C ASN A 35 -8.11 -21.35 -11.21
N MET A 36 -9.27 -20.78 -10.88
CA MET A 36 -10.54 -21.45 -11.10
C MET A 36 -10.73 -21.79 -12.59
N ASP A 37 -11.17 -22.99 -12.89
CA ASP A 37 -11.46 -23.40 -14.27
C ASP A 37 -12.85 -22.92 -14.76
N HIS A 38 -13.17 -23.23 -16.00
CA HIS A 38 -14.43 -22.81 -16.63
C HIS A 38 -15.67 -23.51 -16.05
N GLU A 39 -15.47 -24.64 -15.36
CA GLU A 39 -16.53 -25.36 -14.65
C GLU A 39 -16.75 -24.83 -13.24
N GLY A 40 -15.90 -23.88 -12.79
CA GLY A 40 -15.93 -23.31 -11.45
C GLY A 40 -15.15 -24.12 -10.41
N LYS A 41 -14.31 -25.07 -10.85
CA LYS A 41 -13.49 -25.90 -9.95
C LYS A 41 -12.24 -25.16 -9.54
N ILE A 42 -11.92 -25.26 -8.26
CA ILE A 42 -10.74 -24.69 -7.63
C ILE A 42 -10.05 -25.81 -6.87
N ARG A 43 -8.74 -25.96 -7.10
CA ARG A 43 -7.94 -26.99 -6.46
C ARG A 43 -6.91 -26.40 -5.53
N PHE A 44 -6.70 -27.07 -4.41
CA PHE A 44 -5.74 -26.66 -3.40
C PHE A 44 -4.78 -27.82 -3.11
N GLN A 45 -3.51 -27.49 -2.99
CA GLN A 45 -2.54 -28.36 -2.34
C GLN A 45 -2.61 -28.12 -0.85
N VAL A 46 -2.73 -29.18 -0.06
CA VAL A 46 -2.80 -29.11 1.40
C VAL A 46 -1.74 -29.99 2.03
N GLU A 47 -1.06 -29.44 3.02
CA GLU A 47 -0.15 -30.17 3.89
C GLU A 47 -0.77 -30.21 5.30
N ASN A 48 -1.13 -31.41 5.76
CA ASN A 48 -1.58 -31.66 7.12
C ASN A 48 -0.36 -31.94 8.02
N ARG A 49 0.04 -30.95 8.79
CA ARG A 49 1.18 -31.01 9.73
C ARG A 49 0.78 -31.44 11.14
N HIS A 50 -0.49 -31.75 11.38
CA HIS A 50 -0.88 -32.36 12.66
C HIS A 50 -0.08 -33.62 12.91
N LEU A 51 0.25 -33.86 14.18
CA LEU A 51 0.98 -35.05 14.57
C LEU A 51 0.09 -36.29 14.62
N PHE A 52 -1.20 -36.10 14.97
CA PHE A 52 -2.12 -37.19 15.27
C PHE A 52 -3.49 -37.05 14.61
N SER A 53 -3.93 -35.82 14.29
CA SER A 53 -5.28 -35.58 13.77
C SER A 53 -5.32 -35.64 12.25
N ASN A 54 -6.30 -36.37 11.73
CA ASN A 54 -6.64 -36.33 10.32
C ASN A 54 -7.27 -34.97 9.97
N LEU A 55 -7.09 -34.50 8.75
CA LEU A 55 -7.70 -33.22 8.31
C LEU A 55 -9.24 -33.32 8.32
N ALA A 56 -9.82 -34.47 8.14
CA ALA A 56 -11.26 -34.72 8.23
C ALA A 56 -11.85 -34.37 9.61
N GLU A 57 -11.03 -34.31 10.66
CA GLU A 57 -11.44 -33.90 11.99
C GLU A 57 -11.52 -32.36 12.13
N CYS A 58 -10.96 -31.61 11.17
CA CYS A 58 -11.04 -30.15 11.11
C CYS A 58 -12.25 -29.73 10.27
N ARG A 59 -12.87 -28.62 10.62
CA ARG A 59 -13.86 -27.99 9.78
C ARG A 59 -13.19 -26.94 8.90
N ILE A 60 -13.33 -27.06 7.59
CA ILE A 60 -12.86 -26.07 6.64
C ILE A 60 -14.08 -25.45 5.98
N THR A 61 -14.26 -24.15 6.17
CA THR A 61 -15.32 -23.38 5.53
C THR A 61 -14.73 -22.48 4.44
N TRP A 62 -15.47 -22.34 3.35
CA TRP A 62 -15.16 -21.36 2.31
C TRP A 62 -16.21 -20.26 2.29
N GLU A 63 -15.79 -19.05 1.92
CA GLU A 63 -16.63 -17.88 1.67
C GLU A 63 -16.21 -17.22 0.35
N ALA A 64 -17.17 -16.97 -0.53
CA ALA A 64 -16.97 -16.25 -1.79
C ALA A 64 -18.26 -15.52 -2.18
N GLY A 65 -18.15 -14.25 -2.60
CA GLY A 65 -19.31 -13.46 -3.07
C GLY A 65 -20.49 -13.39 -2.08
N GLY A 66 -20.21 -13.45 -0.78
CA GLY A 66 -21.25 -13.44 0.27
C GLY A 66 -21.96 -14.77 0.49
N GLN A 67 -21.54 -15.83 -0.15
CA GLN A 67 -22.00 -17.21 0.11
C GLN A 67 -20.90 -18.01 0.80
N GLU A 68 -21.30 -19.01 1.59
CA GLU A 68 -20.38 -19.87 2.32
C GLU A 68 -20.73 -21.37 2.14
N GLY A 69 -19.74 -22.22 2.35
CA GLY A 69 -19.93 -23.66 2.33
C GLY A 69 -18.79 -24.37 3.05
N ASN A 70 -18.85 -25.70 3.09
CA ASN A 70 -17.86 -26.51 3.75
C ASN A 70 -17.06 -27.34 2.75
N ILE A 71 -15.80 -27.60 3.11
CA ILE A 71 -14.91 -28.54 2.42
C ILE A 71 -14.54 -29.63 3.41
N THR A 72 -14.58 -30.86 2.96
CA THR A 72 -14.06 -32.00 3.70
C THR A 72 -12.89 -32.62 2.95
N GLY A 73 -11.88 -33.08 3.66
CA GLY A 73 -10.73 -33.76 3.07
C GLY A 73 -10.16 -34.80 4.02
N ASP A 74 -9.94 -35.98 3.49
CA ASP A 74 -9.29 -37.09 4.22
C ASP A 74 -7.80 -37.03 3.92
N ILE A 75 -7.05 -36.30 4.74
CA ILE A 75 -5.59 -36.19 4.63
C ILE A 75 -4.99 -36.59 5.97
N ALA A 76 -4.28 -37.73 5.98
CA ALA A 76 -3.66 -38.26 7.17
C ALA A 76 -2.69 -37.29 7.86
N PRO A 77 -2.41 -37.47 9.16
CA PRO A 77 -1.38 -36.72 9.86
C PRO A 77 -0.03 -36.79 9.14
N ARG A 78 0.73 -35.69 9.11
CA ARG A 78 2.05 -35.56 8.47
C ARG A 78 2.06 -35.92 6.99
N SER A 79 0.94 -35.70 6.30
CA SER A 79 0.77 -36.03 4.90
C SER A 79 0.34 -34.82 4.11
N ALA A 80 0.49 -34.89 2.80
CA ALA A 80 -0.03 -33.91 1.86
C ALA A 80 -1.10 -34.54 0.97
N GLY A 81 -2.05 -33.73 0.53
CA GLY A 81 -3.13 -34.14 -0.36
C GLY A 81 -3.73 -32.95 -1.09
N GLU A 82 -4.82 -33.18 -1.76
CA GLU A 82 -5.53 -32.15 -2.49
C GLU A 82 -6.95 -31.98 -1.96
N LEU A 83 -7.43 -30.75 -2.00
CA LEU A 83 -8.83 -30.41 -1.81
C LEU A 83 -9.36 -29.76 -3.09
N GLU A 84 -10.61 -30.00 -3.39
CA GLU A 84 -11.31 -29.39 -4.52
C GLU A 84 -12.64 -28.83 -4.06
N ILE A 85 -13.02 -27.68 -4.58
CA ILE A 85 -14.36 -27.12 -4.48
C ILE A 85 -14.84 -26.75 -5.86
N THR A 86 -16.16 -26.78 -6.03
CA THR A 86 -16.81 -26.25 -7.23
C THR A 86 -17.75 -25.13 -6.82
N LEU A 87 -17.47 -23.91 -7.27
CA LEU A 87 -18.35 -22.78 -7.03
C LEU A 87 -19.57 -22.81 -7.94
N PRO A 88 -20.75 -22.44 -7.43
CA PRO A 88 -21.95 -22.27 -8.27
C PRO A 88 -21.70 -21.24 -9.37
N GLU A 89 -22.44 -21.35 -10.46
CA GLU A 89 -22.29 -20.48 -11.63
C GLU A 89 -22.40 -18.98 -11.27
N SER A 90 -23.27 -18.64 -10.34
CA SER A 90 -23.45 -17.27 -9.84
C SER A 90 -22.21 -16.68 -9.18
N LEU A 91 -21.25 -17.50 -8.75
CA LEU A 91 -20.02 -17.07 -8.08
C LEU A 91 -18.76 -17.15 -8.95
N ARG A 92 -18.87 -17.63 -10.20
CA ARG A 92 -17.69 -17.82 -11.08
C ARG A 92 -17.02 -16.51 -11.50
N HIS A 93 -17.65 -15.37 -11.27
CA HIS A 93 -17.06 -14.04 -11.47
C HIS A 93 -16.39 -13.48 -10.22
N THR A 94 -16.44 -14.19 -9.10
CA THR A 94 -15.84 -13.77 -7.83
C THR A 94 -14.33 -13.90 -7.89
N GLU A 95 -13.62 -12.83 -7.58
CA GLU A 95 -12.15 -12.82 -7.65
C GLU A 95 -11.49 -13.48 -6.44
N MET A 96 -12.12 -13.38 -5.28
CA MET A 96 -11.53 -13.76 -3.99
C MET A 96 -12.32 -14.88 -3.33
N LEU A 97 -11.59 -15.84 -2.79
CA LEU A 97 -12.11 -16.93 -1.98
C LEU A 97 -11.39 -16.94 -0.64
N ASN A 98 -12.17 -16.93 0.44
CA ASN A 98 -11.66 -17.09 1.79
C ASN A 98 -11.85 -18.54 2.26
N LEU A 99 -10.83 -19.13 2.89
CA LEU A 99 -10.92 -20.38 3.60
C LEU A 99 -10.63 -20.18 5.07
N THR A 100 -11.47 -20.72 5.95
CA THR A 100 -11.26 -20.73 7.40
C THR A 100 -11.12 -22.15 7.87
N VAL A 101 -10.03 -22.47 8.56
CA VAL A 101 -9.77 -23.78 9.14
C VAL A 101 -10.03 -23.73 10.64
N THR A 102 -11.00 -24.49 11.11
CA THR A 102 -11.34 -24.64 12.54
C THR A 102 -10.88 -26.01 13.01
N GLY A 103 -10.06 -26.03 14.05
CA GLY A 103 -9.54 -27.28 14.61
C GLY A 103 -10.56 -28.06 15.43
N VAL A 104 -10.20 -29.25 15.81
CA VAL A 104 -11.04 -30.19 16.62
C VAL A 104 -11.53 -29.59 17.94
N ARG A 105 -10.83 -28.60 18.47
CA ARG A 105 -11.22 -27.91 19.72
C ARG A 105 -12.19 -26.75 19.49
N GLY A 106 -12.63 -26.50 18.25
CA GLY A 106 -13.63 -25.50 17.90
C GLY A 106 -13.11 -24.06 17.73
N PHE A 107 -11.79 -23.81 17.79
CA PHE A 107 -11.24 -22.49 17.52
C PHE A 107 -10.56 -22.42 16.15
N GLU A 108 -10.54 -21.24 15.58
CA GLU A 108 -9.87 -20.96 14.30
C GLU A 108 -8.36 -21.17 14.45
N ILE A 109 -7.79 -22.08 13.65
CA ILE A 109 -6.36 -22.36 13.60
C ILE A 109 -5.68 -21.60 12.46
N ASP A 110 -6.39 -21.40 11.35
CA ASP A 110 -5.83 -20.64 10.22
C ASP A 110 -6.91 -20.05 9.31
N ARG A 111 -6.52 -19.04 8.53
CA ARG A 111 -7.36 -18.41 7.52
C ARG A 111 -6.53 -18.11 6.28
N TYR A 112 -7.12 -18.34 5.11
CA TYR A 112 -6.53 -18.10 3.80
C TYR A 112 -7.43 -17.23 2.97
N CYS A 113 -6.83 -16.41 2.11
CA CYS A 113 -7.52 -15.62 1.11
C CYS A 113 -6.81 -15.85 -0.22
N PHE A 114 -7.52 -16.37 -1.19
CA PHE A 114 -6.99 -16.69 -2.51
C PHE A 114 -7.67 -15.87 -3.59
N ARG A 115 -6.88 -15.34 -4.51
CA ARG A 115 -7.39 -14.84 -5.77
C ARG A 115 -7.57 -16.05 -6.69
N ILE A 116 -8.80 -16.33 -7.08
CA ILE A 116 -9.19 -17.53 -7.81
C ILE A 116 -9.40 -17.31 -9.32
N LEU A 117 -9.51 -16.07 -9.73
CA LEU A 117 -9.48 -15.70 -11.15
C LEU A 117 -8.07 -15.29 -11.57
N PRO A 118 -7.71 -15.47 -12.84
CA PRO A 118 -6.48 -14.92 -13.37
C PRO A 118 -6.38 -13.45 -12.98
N GLU A 119 -5.21 -13.00 -12.58
CA GLU A 119 -4.96 -11.56 -12.62
C GLU A 119 -5.27 -11.16 -14.07
N ASN A 120 -6.34 -10.40 -14.23
CA ASN A 120 -6.50 -9.68 -15.48
C ASN A 120 -5.27 -8.79 -15.55
N ASN A 121 -4.23 -9.31 -16.20
CA ASN A 121 -3.17 -8.49 -16.74
C ASN A 121 -3.81 -7.63 -17.83
N GLU A 122 -4.73 -6.77 -17.42
CA GLU A 122 -5.04 -5.59 -18.16
C GLU A 122 -3.82 -4.66 -18.09
N SER A 123 -2.74 -5.14 -18.68
CA SER A 123 -1.79 -4.28 -19.38
C SER A 123 -2.44 -3.65 -20.62
N GLN A 124 -3.75 -3.82 -20.79
CA GLN A 124 -4.54 -2.96 -21.64
C GLN A 124 -4.55 -1.62 -20.95
N SER A 125 -3.89 -0.66 -21.58
CA SER A 125 -4.08 0.76 -21.24
C SER A 125 -5.55 0.96 -20.96
N PRO A 126 -5.96 1.44 -19.79
CA PRO A 126 -7.37 1.53 -19.44
C PRO A 126 -8.07 2.28 -20.54
N LYS A 127 -9.13 1.71 -21.08
CA LYS A 127 -9.96 2.40 -22.05
C LYS A 127 -10.66 3.53 -21.31
N HIS A 128 -10.15 4.73 -21.48
CA HIS A 128 -10.81 5.90 -20.94
C HIS A 128 -12.09 6.15 -21.77
N PRO A 129 -13.23 6.37 -21.12
CA PRO A 129 -14.45 6.70 -21.82
C PRO A 129 -14.25 8.00 -22.62
N ALA A 130 -14.86 8.07 -23.78
CA ALA A 130 -14.82 9.28 -24.60
C ALA A 130 -15.39 10.46 -23.80
N GLY A 131 -14.69 11.57 -23.81
CA GLY A 131 -15.06 12.78 -23.09
C GLY A 131 -14.35 14.00 -23.65
N LYS A 132 -14.79 15.17 -23.22
CA LYS A 132 -14.20 16.43 -23.67
C LYS A 132 -13.03 16.82 -22.76
N LEU A 133 -11.85 16.87 -23.31
CA LEU A 133 -10.67 17.50 -22.73
C LEU A 133 -10.45 18.88 -23.38
N THR A 134 -10.18 19.89 -22.56
CA THR A 134 -9.78 21.20 -23.05
C THR A 134 -8.55 21.68 -22.32
N CYS A 135 -7.62 22.30 -23.04
CA CYS A 135 -6.44 22.92 -22.51
C CYS A 135 -6.47 24.44 -22.82
N GLN A 136 -6.22 25.24 -21.82
CA GLN A 136 -6.04 26.68 -21.94
C GLN A 136 -4.71 27.03 -21.32
N GLU A 137 -3.88 27.72 -22.09
CA GLU A 137 -2.55 28.10 -21.69
C GLU A 137 -2.46 29.63 -21.57
N SER A 138 -1.97 30.09 -20.45
CA SER A 138 -1.64 31.48 -20.17
C SER A 138 -0.14 31.64 -19.94
N LYS A 139 0.30 32.84 -19.63
CA LYS A 139 1.71 33.13 -19.32
C LYS A 139 2.21 32.32 -18.12
N ASP A 140 1.37 32.15 -17.08
CA ASP A 140 1.78 31.62 -15.79
C ASP A 140 1.15 30.23 -15.46
N LEU A 141 0.13 29.82 -16.23
CA LEU A 141 -0.71 28.70 -15.87
C LEU A 141 -1.17 27.93 -17.09
N ILE A 142 -1.19 26.61 -16.97
CA ILE A 142 -1.88 25.68 -17.87
C ILE A 142 -3.12 25.18 -17.14
N ARG A 143 -4.30 25.39 -17.71
CA ARG A 143 -5.59 24.92 -17.19
C ARG A 143 -6.14 23.83 -18.09
N ILE A 144 -6.44 22.67 -17.49
CA ILE A 144 -7.01 21.51 -18.18
C ILE A 144 -8.36 21.21 -17.55
N ASN A 145 -9.41 21.09 -18.36
CA ASN A 145 -10.72 20.66 -17.89
C ASN A 145 -11.07 19.29 -18.48
N ALA A 146 -11.48 18.36 -17.61
CA ALA A 146 -11.90 17.00 -17.90
C ALA A 146 -13.26 16.74 -17.24
N GLY A 147 -14.34 17.04 -17.93
CA GLY A 147 -15.68 16.90 -17.37
C GLY A 147 -15.89 17.76 -16.11
N LYS A 148 -15.97 17.12 -14.95
CA LYS A 148 -16.16 17.77 -13.64
C LYS A 148 -14.85 18.14 -12.94
N TYR A 149 -13.73 17.76 -13.52
CA TYR A 149 -12.40 17.99 -12.97
C TYR A 149 -11.72 19.15 -13.63
N GLN A 150 -11.04 19.95 -12.86
CA GLN A 150 -10.22 21.06 -13.29
C GLN A 150 -8.81 20.85 -12.72
N PHE A 151 -7.83 20.92 -13.60
CA PHE A 151 -6.41 20.81 -13.28
C PHE A 151 -5.72 22.11 -13.63
N GLU A 152 -4.85 22.56 -12.76
CA GLU A 152 -4.03 23.74 -12.98
C GLU A 152 -2.57 23.43 -12.71
N ILE A 153 -1.71 23.73 -13.69
CA ILE A 153 -0.27 23.53 -13.58
C ILE A 153 0.40 24.89 -13.67
N SER A 154 1.11 25.24 -12.61
CA SER A 154 1.90 26.45 -12.58
C SER A 154 3.11 26.32 -13.51
N LYS A 155 3.28 27.24 -14.46
CA LYS A 155 4.46 27.27 -15.32
C LYS A 155 5.73 27.68 -14.58
N ARG A 156 5.58 28.29 -13.41
CA ARG A 156 6.71 28.71 -12.59
C ARG A 156 7.42 27.54 -11.92
N ASN A 157 6.66 26.56 -11.44
CA ASN A 157 7.20 25.44 -10.64
C ASN A 157 6.73 24.07 -11.11
N GLY A 158 5.89 23.99 -12.15
CA GLY A 158 5.39 22.74 -12.71
C GLY A 158 4.47 21.94 -11.76
N LEU A 159 4.06 22.51 -10.63
CA LEU A 159 3.20 21.79 -9.68
C LEU A 159 1.74 21.85 -10.09
N LEU A 160 1.07 20.73 -9.88
CA LEU A 160 -0.32 20.49 -10.20
C LEU A 160 -1.21 20.76 -9.00
N THR A 161 -2.30 21.47 -9.21
CA THR A 161 -3.47 21.46 -8.33
C THR A 161 -4.66 20.88 -9.06
N ALA A 162 -5.55 20.22 -8.35
CA ALA A 162 -6.78 19.66 -8.93
C ALA A 162 -8.00 20.01 -8.08
N ALA A 163 -9.11 20.27 -8.77
CA ALA A 163 -10.40 20.49 -8.18
C ALA A 163 -11.48 19.62 -8.84
N HIS A 164 -12.43 19.15 -8.06
CA HIS A 164 -13.64 18.47 -8.50
C HIS A 164 -14.85 19.33 -8.16
N GLN A 165 -15.59 19.80 -9.17
CA GLN A 165 -16.74 20.70 -8.98
C GLN A 165 -16.41 21.92 -8.09
N GLY A 166 -15.21 22.50 -8.27
CA GLY A 166 -14.75 23.68 -7.50
C GLY A 166 -14.18 23.37 -6.11
N LYS A 167 -14.24 22.14 -5.63
CA LYS A 167 -13.61 21.74 -4.36
C LYS A 167 -12.20 21.21 -4.60
N SER A 168 -11.23 21.69 -3.82
CA SER A 168 -9.84 21.20 -3.91
C SER A 168 -9.74 19.71 -3.62
N VAL A 169 -9.01 19.00 -4.48
CA VAL A 169 -8.73 17.57 -4.39
C VAL A 169 -7.23 17.33 -4.24
N LEU A 170 -6.41 18.01 -5.01
CA LEU A 170 -4.95 17.97 -4.90
C LEU A 170 -4.39 19.36 -4.70
N ASN A 171 -3.44 19.49 -3.79
CA ASN A 171 -2.69 20.71 -3.52
C ASN A 171 -1.25 20.54 -3.98
N GLN A 172 -0.76 21.44 -4.81
CA GLN A 172 0.65 21.55 -5.26
C GLN A 172 1.44 20.23 -5.25
N SER A 173 1.09 19.31 -6.12
CA SER A 173 1.63 17.95 -6.22
C SER A 173 2.18 17.68 -7.63
N PRO A 174 2.99 16.63 -7.83
CA PRO A 174 3.69 15.85 -6.84
C PRO A 174 5.01 16.46 -6.40
N SER A 175 5.64 15.82 -5.41
CA SER A 175 7.06 15.99 -5.13
C SER A 175 7.76 14.62 -5.16
N LEU A 176 8.99 14.57 -5.66
CA LEU A 176 9.81 13.37 -5.54
C LEU A 176 10.21 13.21 -4.09
N MET A 177 10.02 12.01 -3.54
CA MET A 177 10.57 11.65 -2.25
C MET A 177 11.67 10.61 -2.44
N VAL A 178 12.84 10.92 -1.93
CA VAL A 178 13.90 9.95 -1.70
C VAL A 178 14.21 10.02 -0.21
N LEU A 179 13.72 9.03 0.53
CA LEU A 179 13.96 8.92 1.96
C LEU A 179 15.18 8.04 2.16
N PRO A 180 16.34 8.56 2.60
CA PRO A 180 17.53 7.76 2.78
C PRO A 180 17.39 6.82 3.98
N LEU A 181 18.10 5.71 3.94
CA LEU A 181 18.41 4.95 5.13
C LEU A 181 19.19 5.85 6.06
N ASN A 182 18.77 5.90 7.30
CA ASN A 182 19.52 6.59 8.33
C ASN A 182 20.83 5.83 8.56
N GLY A 183 21.97 6.47 8.30
CA GLY A 183 23.28 5.89 8.62
C GLY A 183 23.44 5.57 10.10
N GLU A 184 22.77 6.32 10.96
CA GLU A 184 22.67 6.03 12.41
C GLU A 184 21.78 4.81 12.70
N GLY A 185 20.89 4.42 11.79
CA GLY A 185 20.21 3.12 11.83
C GLY A 185 21.20 1.97 11.74
N GLU A 186 22.44 2.24 11.40
CA GLU A 186 23.53 1.27 11.44
C GLU A 186 24.07 1.03 12.85
N GLY A 187 23.74 1.89 13.78
CA GLY A 187 24.28 1.82 15.14
C GLY A 187 23.31 2.16 16.25
N ILE A 188 22.00 2.25 15.98
CA ILE A 188 21.03 2.52 17.02
C ILE A 188 21.01 1.35 18.00
N GLN A 189 21.59 1.58 19.17
CA GLN A 189 21.49 0.64 20.27
C GLN A 189 20.07 0.69 20.82
N MET A 190 19.37 -0.43 20.80
CA MET A 190 18.03 -0.55 21.40
C MET A 190 17.99 -0.27 22.91
N THR A 191 19.13 -0.18 23.56
CA THR A 191 19.30 0.02 25.00
C THR A 191 19.81 1.40 25.39
N GLY A 192 19.98 2.32 24.47
CA GLY A 192 20.47 3.66 24.76
C GLY A 192 19.40 4.62 25.28
N LYS A 193 19.81 5.60 26.10
CA LYS A 193 18.93 6.65 26.66
C LYS A 193 18.27 7.54 25.59
N ASN A 194 18.71 7.49 24.36
CA ASN A 194 18.24 8.30 23.23
C ASN A 194 17.84 7.41 22.06
N GLN A 195 16.78 6.64 22.22
CA GLN A 195 16.06 6.02 21.11
C GLN A 195 15.22 7.05 20.34
N THR A 196 15.68 8.27 20.23
CA THR A 196 15.18 9.18 19.22
C THR A 196 15.71 8.65 17.90
N PHE A 197 14.86 7.93 17.23
CA PHE A 197 15.04 7.70 15.82
C PHE A 197 15.23 9.08 15.20
N ALA A 198 16.42 9.37 14.70
CA ALA A 198 16.68 10.63 14.05
C ALA A 198 15.62 10.85 12.97
N PRO A 199 15.06 12.04 12.89
CA PRO A 199 14.08 12.32 11.85
C PRO A 199 14.73 12.02 10.51
N PHE A 200 14.13 11.13 9.74
CA PHE A 200 14.55 10.91 8.38
C PHE A 200 14.22 12.17 7.59
N ASN A 201 15.24 12.94 7.29
CA ASN A 201 15.09 14.07 6.40
C ASN A 201 15.09 13.53 4.97
N PRO A 202 13.96 13.58 4.25
CA PRO A 202 13.96 13.24 2.86
C PRO A 202 14.86 14.23 2.12
N VAL A 203 15.59 13.70 1.16
CA VAL A 203 16.29 14.53 0.17
C VAL A 203 15.32 14.91 -0.96
N CYS A 204 15.76 15.68 -1.93
CA CYS A 204 14.91 16.18 -3.02
C CYS A 204 13.80 17.13 -2.56
N GLN A 205 14.12 18.06 -1.66
CA GLN A 205 13.15 19.05 -1.15
C GLN A 205 13.16 20.38 -1.92
N ASN A 206 14.21 20.67 -2.66
CA ASN A 206 14.46 21.96 -3.32
C ASN A 206 14.18 21.91 -4.83
N TRP A 207 12.97 21.52 -5.21
CA TRP A 207 12.57 21.44 -6.61
C TRP A 207 12.63 22.78 -7.33
N VAL A 208 13.26 22.77 -8.51
CA VAL A 208 13.31 23.89 -9.44
C VAL A 208 12.90 23.40 -10.82
N ALA A 209 11.77 23.89 -11.32
CA ALA A 209 11.35 23.63 -12.69
C ALA A 209 12.17 24.50 -13.66
N GLN A 210 12.62 23.90 -14.75
CA GLN A 210 13.39 24.54 -15.82
C GLN A 210 12.54 24.79 -17.07
N SER A 211 11.66 23.85 -17.39
CA SER A 211 10.70 24.01 -18.49
C SER A 211 9.39 23.30 -18.19
N VAL A 212 8.32 23.84 -18.74
CA VAL A 212 6.96 23.26 -18.67
C VAL A 212 6.39 23.33 -20.07
N GLU A 213 6.09 22.18 -20.65
CA GLU A 213 5.57 22.04 -22.02
C GLU A 213 4.24 21.30 -22.01
N CYS A 214 3.24 21.82 -22.73
CA CYS A 214 1.93 21.20 -22.88
C CYS A 214 1.74 20.67 -24.30
N ILE A 215 1.34 19.41 -24.42
CA ILE A 215 1.06 18.74 -25.69
C ILE A 215 -0.38 18.26 -25.67
N ALA A 216 -1.24 18.89 -26.42
CA ALA A 216 -2.65 18.50 -26.55
C ALA A 216 -2.81 17.48 -27.67
N MET A 217 -3.29 16.29 -27.33
CA MET A 217 -3.67 15.22 -28.25
C MET A 217 -5.19 15.00 -28.20
N LYS A 218 -5.74 14.22 -29.13
CA LYS A 218 -7.19 14.05 -29.26
C LYS A 218 -7.86 13.49 -27.98
N GLU A 219 -7.20 12.54 -27.31
CA GLU A 219 -7.78 11.79 -26.19
C GLU A 219 -7.01 11.96 -24.87
N VAL A 220 -5.89 12.69 -24.90
CA VAL A 220 -5.04 12.89 -23.75
C VAL A 220 -4.34 14.24 -23.86
N ILE A 221 -4.18 14.93 -22.74
CA ILE A 221 -3.32 16.10 -22.65
C ILE A 221 -2.10 15.69 -21.84
N GLU A 222 -0.92 15.89 -22.41
CA GLU A 222 0.35 15.61 -21.75
C GLU A 222 1.04 16.90 -21.38
N VAL A 223 1.57 16.98 -20.15
CA VAL A 223 2.41 18.09 -19.70
C VAL A 223 3.72 17.54 -19.19
N ASN A 224 4.80 17.96 -19.83
CA ASN A 224 6.16 17.58 -19.48
C ASN A 224 6.86 18.70 -18.74
N ILE A 225 7.52 18.36 -17.63
CA ILE A 225 8.21 19.32 -16.78
C ILE A 225 9.63 18.82 -16.56
N LEU A 226 10.59 19.55 -17.06
CA LEU A 226 12.00 19.33 -16.77
C LEU A 226 12.41 20.17 -15.57
N GLY A 227 13.28 19.63 -14.73
CA GLY A 227 13.79 20.36 -13.59
C GLY A 227 14.79 19.57 -12.77
N SER A 228 15.17 20.13 -11.65
CA SER A 228 16.19 19.53 -10.79
C SER A 228 15.90 19.75 -9.31
N TYR A 229 16.41 18.83 -8.55
CA TYR A 229 16.67 18.92 -7.12
C TYR A 229 18.18 19.06 -6.92
N LYS A 230 18.62 19.37 -5.71
CA LYS A 230 20.04 19.35 -5.37
C LYS A 230 20.67 17.98 -5.61
N GLU A 231 19.90 16.91 -5.37
CA GLU A 231 20.36 15.53 -5.38
C GLU A 231 20.00 14.75 -6.65
N ALA A 232 19.11 15.29 -7.49
CA ALA A 232 18.65 14.59 -8.68
C ALA A 232 18.16 15.58 -9.75
N GLU A 233 18.28 15.22 -11.02
CA GLU A 233 17.72 15.97 -12.14
C GLU A 233 16.90 15.07 -13.06
N GLY A 234 15.86 15.61 -13.68
CA GLY A 234 15.00 14.80 -14.54
C GLY A 234 13.67 15.45 -14.86
N LYS A 235 12.64 14.63 -15.00
CA LYS A 235 11.34 15.11 -15.44
C LYS A 235 10.17 14.45 -14.71
N PHE A 236 9.08 15.21 -14.65
CA PHE A 236 7.72 14.70 -14.49
C PHE A 236 6.99 14.78 -15.82
N SER A 237 6.11 13.80 -16.10
CA SER A 237 5.20 13.82 -17.24
C SER A 237 3.80 13.49 -16.72
N TYR A 238 2.87 14.41 -16.87
CA TYR A 238 1.46 14.24 -16.51
C TYR A 238 0.67 13.89 -17.76
N ARG A 239 -0.22 12.92 -17.65
CA ARG A 239 -1.24 12.62 -18.66
C ARG A 239 -2.61 12.73 -18.04
N PHE A 240 -3.46 13.53 -18.65
CA PHE A 240 -4.81 13.80 -18.21
C PHE A 240 -5.79 13.13 -19.15
N TYR A 241 -6.77 12.43 -18.59
CA TYR A 241 -7.78 11.71 -19.32
C TYR A 241 -9.18 12.31 -19.10
N PRO A 242 -10.14 12.06 -20.06
CA PRO A 242 -11.47 12.66 -20.00
C PRO A 242 -12.30 12.29 -18.77
N ASP A 243 -12.02 11.16 -18.15
CA ASP A 243 -12.71 10.64 -16.96
C ASP A 243 -12.15 11.18 -15.63
N GLY A 244 -11.14 12.06 -15.70
CA GLY A 244 -10.47 12.61 -14.53
C GLY A 244 -9.32 11.74 -13.99
N GLU A 245 -9.01 10.63 -14.65
CA GLU A 245 -7.79 9.88 -14.31
C GLU A 245 -6.55 10.70 -14.71
N ILE A 246 -5.52 10.60 -13.89
CA ILE A 246 -4.21 11.22 -14.13
C ILE A 246 -3.15 10.14 -14.02
N THR A 247 -2.25 10.10 -15.00
CA THR A 247 -1.02 9.34 -14.89
C THR A 247 0.15 10.30 -14.69
N VAL A 248 0.94 10.09 -13.66
CA VAL A 248 2.15 10.85 -13.36
C VAL A 248 3.36 9.94 -13.49
N SER A 249 4.11 10.11 -14.56
CA SER A 249 5.39 9.43 -14.75
C SER A 249 6.53 10.32 -14.26
N TYR A 250 7.58 9.72 -13.76
CA TYR A 250 8.79 10.45 -13.38
C TYR A 250 10.03 9.65 -13.72
N ASN A 251 11.10 10.36 -14.05
CA ASN A 251 12.42 9.79 -14.31
C ASN A 251 13.49 10.82 -13.94
N PHE A 252 14.25 10.50 -12.90
CA PHE A 252 15.30 11.35 -12.35
C PHE A 252 16.62 10.58 -12.28
N THR A 253 17.70 11.23 -12.68
CA THR A 253 19.06 10.75 -12.52
C THR A 253 19.66 11.33 -11.25
N LEU A 254 20.26 10.50 -10.41
CA LEU A 254 20.89 10.91 -9.17
C LEU A 254 22.21 11.65 -9.43
N LEU A 255 22.44 12.73 -8.70
CA LEU A 255 23.68 13.53 -8.73
C LEU A 255 24.66 13.14 -7.63
N GLN A 256 24.24 12.25 -6.72
CA GLN A 256 25.04 11.73 -5.61
C GLN A 256 24.61 10.30 -5.25
N ASP A 257 25.47 9.59 -4.50
CA ASP A 257 25.13 8.27 -3.96
C ASP A 257 24.07 8.40 -2.87
N ILE A 258 23.07 7.54 -2.88
CA ILE A 258 22.01 7.48 -1.87
C ILE A 258 21.64 6.04 -1.62
N SER A 259 21.51 5.65 -0.35
CA SER A 259 20.90 4.38 0.02
C SER A 259 19.46 4.64 0.47
N PRO A 260 18.46 4.41 -0.38
CA PRO A 260 17.09 4.79 -0.07
C PRO A 260 16.42 3.77 0.84
N ARG A 261 15.56 4.25 1.72
CA ARG A 261 14.54 3.48 2.42
C ARG A 261 13.23 3.44 1.65
N GLN A 262 12.81 4.59 1.12
CA GLN A 262 11.64 4.70 0.26
C GLN A 262 11.92 5.68 -0.87
N THR A 263 11.45 5.36 -2.07
CA THR A 263 11.45 6.29 -3.20
C THR A 263 10.10 6.27 -3.90
N GLY A 264 9.63 7.43 -4.31
CA GLY A 264 8.35 7.55 -5.02
C GLY A 264 7.85 8.98 -5.09
N LEU A 265 6.58 9.13 -5.38
CA LEU A 265 5.92 10.42 -5.46
C LEU A 265 5.03 10.70 -4.25
N VAL A 266 5.15 11.89 -3.71
CA VAL A 266 4.29 12.40 -2.63
C VAL A 266 3.27 13.36 -3.22
N PHE A 267 2.02 13.15 -2.81
CA PHE A 267 0.89 14.00 -3.13
C PHE A 267 0.32 14.62 -1.86
N THR A 268 -0.25 15.80 -1.99
CA THR A 268 -0.85 16.52 -0.87
C THR A 268 -2.34 16.72 -1.13
N VAL A 269 -3.17 16.39 -0.16
CA VAL A 269 -4.63 16.52 -0.21
C VAL A 269 -5.15 17.26 1.02
N PRO A 270 -6.32 17.87 0.95
CA PRO A 270 -6.95 18.46 2.12
C PRO A 270 -7.14 17.48 3.28
N HIS A 271 -7.11 17.97 4.51
CA HIS A 271 -7.14 17.14 5.72
C HIS A 271 -8.43 16.30 5.89
N PHE A 272 -9.51 16.64 5.20
CA PHE A 272 -10.76 15.89 5.28
C PHE A 272 -10.70 14.51 4.61
N TYR A 273 -9.67 14.22 3.79
CA TYR A 273 -9.40 12.89 3.25
C TYR A 273 -8.80 11.95 4.30
N ASN A 274 -9.49 11.77 5.40
CA ASN A 274 -8.99 11.15 6.62
C ASN A 274 -9.28 9.64 6.75
N GLN A 275 -9.98 9.05 5.81
CA GLN A 275 -10.24 7.61 5.76
C GLN A 275 -9.45 6.97 4.65
N LEU A 276 -8.72 5.90 4.95
CA LEU A 276 -7.97 5.09 4.02
C LEU A 276 -8.64 3.72 3.87
N GLU A 277 -8.88 3.31 2.63
CA GLU A 277 -9.26 1.96 2.23
C GLU A 277 -8.14 1.39 1.38
N TRP A 278 -7.80 0.12 1.56
CA TRP A 278 -6.73 -0.50 0.77
C TRP A 278 -7.05 -1.93 0.38
N LYS A 279 -6.48 -2.34 -0.78
CA LYS A 279 -6.31 -3.73 -1.19
C LYS A 279 -4.87 -3.94 -1.63
N ARG A 280 -4.24 -4.99 -1.14
CA ARG A 280 -2.83 -5.28 -1.42
C ARG A 280 -2.58 -6.74 -1.71
N LYS A 281 -1.51 -7.01 -2.44
CA LYS A 281 -1.01 -8.35 -2.73
C LYS A 281 -0.34 -8.94 -1.50
N GLY A 282 -0.57 -10.21 -1.25
CA GLY A 282 0.09 -10.95 -0.19
C GLY A 282 -0.13 -12.43 -0.38
N TYR A 283 0.72 -13.23 0.25
CA TYR A 283 0.63 -14.69 0.14
C TYR A 283 -0.53 -15.26 0.95
N TRP A 284 -0.93 -14.59 2.03
CA TRP A 284 -2.02 -14.97 2.91
C TRP A 284 -2.46 -13.80 3.77
N ASN A 285 -3.67 -13.88 4.26
CA ASN A 285 -4.17 -12.92 5.24
C ASN A 285 -3.96 -13.48 6.65
N ALA A 286 -2.87 -13.09 7.31
CA ALA A 286 -2.56 -13.51 8.67
C ALA A 286 -3.31 -12.70 9.74
N TYR A 287 -3.73 -11.49 9.40
CA TYR A 287 -4.35 -10.55 10.33
C TYR A 287 -5.88 -10.66 10.35
N PRO A 288 -6.55 -10.28 11.46
CA PRO A 288 -7.99 -10.06 11.49
C PRO A 288 -8.44 -9.08 10.41
N LYS A 289 -9.72 -9.16 10.02
CA LYS A 289 -10.28 -8.36 8.92
C LYS A 289 -10.13 -6.85 9.13
N ASP A 290 -10.24 -6.40 10.36
CA ASP A 290 -10.16 -5.00 10.79
C ASP A 290 -8.75 -4.55 11.19
N HIS A 291 -7.77 -5.45 11.13
CA HIS A 291 -6.41 -5.13 11.51
C HIS A 291 -5.70 -4.34 10.41
N ILE A 292 -4.96 -3.27 10.79
CA ILE A 292 -4.23 -2.42 9.85
C ILE A 292 -3.20 -3.16 8.98
N GLY A 293 -2.75 -4.33 9.42
CA GLY A 293 -1.85 -5.22 8.67
C GLY A 293 -2.56 -6.15 7.68
N ALA A 294 -3.91 -6.20 7.65
CA ALA A 294 -4.66 -7.07 6.75
C ALA A 294 -4.38 -6.76 5.26
N LEU A 295 -4.68 -7.72 4.38
CA LEU A 295 -4.49 -7.53 2.94
C LEU A 295 -5.50 -6.53 2.37
N GLU A 296 -6.65 -6.39 2.98
CA GLU A 296 -7.63 -5.37 2.66
C GLU A 296 -8.27 -4.85 3.95
N GLY A 297 -8.70 -3.62 3.94
CA GLY A 297 -9.35 -3.01 5.10
C GLY A 297 -9.56 -1.52 4.94
N THR A 298 -10.11 -0.94 6.00
CA THR A 298 -10.30 0.50 6.13
C THR A 298 -9.76 0.96 7.48
N ALA A 299 -9.18 2.17 7.51
CA ALA A 299 -8.76 2.79 8.77
C ALA A 299 -8.91 4.31 8.68
N LYS A 300 -9.20 4.94 9.81
CA LYS A 300 -9.18 6.40 9.94
C LYS A 300 -7.74 6.91 10.13
N ALA A 301 -7.54 8.17 9.77
CA ALA A 301 -6.26 8.85 9.98
C ALA A 301 -5.88 8.91 11.45
N PHE A 302 -6.86 9.16 12.28
CA PHE A 302 -6.71 9.33 13.72
C PHE A 302 -7.87 8.63 14.44
N ASP A 303 -7.55 7.98 15.52
CA ASP A 303 -8.53 7.45 16.46
C ASP A 303 -8.38 8.23 17.78
N GLU A 304 -9.38 9.04 18.12
CA GLU A 304 -9.39 9.86 19.33
C GLU A 304 -9.33 9.03 20.61
N THR A 305 -9.65 7.75 20.53
CA THR A 305 -9.59 6.82 21.67
C THR A 305 -8.18 6.30 21.94
N LEU A 306 -7.25 6.56 21.03
CA LEU A 306 -5.86 6.09 21.13
C LEU A 306 -4.97 7.18 21.73
N PRO A 307 -4.15 6.87 22.74
CA PRO A 307 -3.16 7.80 23.24
C PRO A 307 -2.13 8.11 22.14
N VAL A 308 -1.80 9.40 22.00
CA VAL A 308 -0.86 9.94 21.01
C VAL A 308 0.54 9.33 21.12
N SER A 309 0.93 8.86 22.28
CA SER A 309 2.13 8.07 22.49
C SER A 309 1.73 6.62 22.75
N GLY A 310 2.07 5.71 21.88
CA GLY A 310 1.80 4.27 22.04
C GLY A 310 2.42 3.62 23.30
N LEU A 311 2.80 4.43 24.28
CA LEU A 311 3.43 4.04 25.53
C LEU A 311 2.52 4.20 26.76
N ALA A 312 1.40 4.90 26.66
CA ALA A 312 0.57 5.22 27.81
C ALA A 312 -0.71 4.38 27.84
N GLY A 313 -0.69 3.32 28.59
CA GLY A 313 -1.89 2.60 29.02
C GLY A 313 -2.48 1.61 28.02
N PRO A 314 -3.52 0.88 28.42
CA PRO A 314 -4.21 -0.09 27.58
C PRO A 314 -5.14 0.62 26.60
N SER A 315 -4.62 1.08 25.46
CA SER A 315 -5.49 1.48 24.37
C SER A 315 -6.14 0.23 23.77
N LYS A 316 -7.42 0.30 23.49
CA LYS A 316 -8.17 -0.87 23.06
C LYS A 316 -7.69 -1.40 21.71
N GLU A 317 -7.20 -0.55 20.81
CA GLU A 317 -6.80 -0.94 19.46
C GLU A 317 -5.73 -0.02 18.86
N PRO A 318 -4.45 -0.12 19.33
CA PRO A 318 -3.38 0.76 18.86
C PRO A 318 -3.01 0.57 17.38
N THR A 319 -3.67 -0.32 16.67
CA THR A 319 -3.29 -0.75 15.32
C THR A 319 -4.28 -0.32 14.24
N THR A 320 -5.34 0.44 14.57
CA THR A 320 -6.40 0.80 13.62
C THR A 320 -6.22 2.15 12.94
N ALA A 321 -5.49 3.09 13.56
CA ALA A 321 -5.21 4.38 12.95
C ALA A 321 -4.03 4.32 11.99
N TRP A 322 -4.20 4.80 10.76
CA TRP A 322 -3.11 4.81 9.78
C TRP A 322 -2.11 5.95 9.98
N SER A 323 -2.45 6.95 10.76
CA SER A 323 -1.59 8.11 11.03
C SER A 323 -0.58 7.90 12.17
N PHE A 324 -0.36 6.67 12.61
CA PHE A 324 0.69 6.39 13.60
C PHE A 324 2.10 6.81 13.17
N ASP A 325 2.30 7.05 11.89
CA ASP A 325 3.48 7.71 11.38
C ASP A 325 3.35 9.23 11.57
N GLN A 326 3.47 9.70 12.81
CA GLN A 326 3.09 11.05 13.24
C GLN A 326 4.12 12.15 12.96
N THR A 327 5.23 11.85 12.38
CA THR A 327 6.21 12.88 12.02
C THR A 327 5.88 13.49 10.66
N ALA A 328 6.25 14.77 10.42
CA ALA A 328 6.04 15.46 9.15
C ALA A 328 6.59 14.69 7.94
N ASN A 329 7.60 13.85 8.15
CA ASN A 329 8.22 13.02 7.13
C ASN A 329 7.83 11.53 7.23
N GLY A 330 6.80 11.23 8.00
CA GLY A 330 6.45 9.89 8.40
C GLY A 330 7.32 9.37 9.55
N SER A 331 6.94 8.26 10.15
CA SER A 331 7.75 7.62 11.18
C SER A 331 8.75 6.66 10.55
N ASN A 332 9.85 6.42 11.26
CA ASN A 332 10.80 5.38 10.89
C ASN A 332 10.30 3.96 11.16
N ILE A 333 9.18 3.80 11.84
CA ILE A 333 8.54 2.49 12.06
C ILE A 333 7.77 2.05 10.82
N PHE A 334 7.23 2.99 10.03
CA PHE A 334 6.49 2.76 8.78
C PHE A 334 5.35 1.74 8.90
N ARG A 335 4.77 1.61 10.08
CA ARG A 335 3.68 0.66 10.36
C ARG A 335 2.46 0.85 9.46
N SER A 336 2.20 2.09 9.05
CA SER A 336 1.09 2.42 8.17
C SER A 336 1.36 2.13 6.70
N THR A 337 2.60 1.81 6.30
CA THR A 337 2.91 1.50 4.90
C THR A 337 2.16 0.24 4.46
N LYS A 338 1.35 0.38 3.42
CA LYS A 338 0.67 -0.71 2.74
C LYS A 338 1.54 -1.16 1.58
N GLU A 339 2.23 -2.28 1.77
CA GLU A 339 3.10 -2.82 0.73
C GLU A 339 2.31 -3.54 -0.35
N ASN A 340 2.79 -3.44 -1.59
CA ASN A 340 2.27 -4.18 -2.74
C ASN A 340 0.77 -3.94 -2.97
N ILE A 341 0.36 -2.69 -3.09
CA ILE A 341 -1.04 -2.32 -3.24
C ILE A 341 -1.55 -2.65 -4.65
N TYR A 342 -2.80 -3.09 -4.74
CA TYR A 342 -3.62 -2.99 -5.94
C TYR A 342 -4.36 -1.67 -5.96
N THR A 343 -4.92 -1.26 -4.83
CA THR A 343 -5.58 0.02 -4.66
C THR A 343 -5.31 0.59 -3.28
N ALA A 344 -5.20 1.92 -3.21
CA ALA A 344 -5.30 2.68 -1.97
C ALA A 344 -6.20 3.88 -2.22
N VAL A 345 -7.23 4.05 -1.40
CA VAL A 345 -8.25 5.08 -1.59
C VAL A 345 -8.32 5.94 -0.35
N LEU A 346 -8.04 7.23 -0.51
CA LEU A 346 -8.33 8.22 0.52
C LEU A 346 -9.70 8.83 0.27
N SER A 347 -10.52 8.92 1.30
CA SER A 347 -11.86 9.49 1.25
C SER A 347 -12.13 10.39 2.45
N GLY A 348 -13.06 11.32 2.24
CA GLY A 348 -13.59 12.20 3.29
C GLY A 348 -14.98 11.76 3.75
N ASN A 349 -15.64 12.65 4.47
CA ASN A 349 -17.00 12.42 4.98
C ASN A 349 -18.09 12.50 3.89
N GLY A 350 -17.72 12.74 2.63
CA GLY A 350 -18.59 12.88 1.48
C GLY A 350 -18.36 11.81 0.41
N LYS A 351 -18.64 12.19 -0.84
CA LYS A 351 -18.41 11.33 -2.01
C LYS A 351 -17.01 11.53 -2.62
N GLU A 352 -16.23 12.42 -2.05
CA GLU A 352 -14.89 12.75 -2.53
C GLU A 352 -13.95 11.57 -2.23
N ARG A 353 -13.32 11.05 -3.26
CA ARG A 353 -12.38 9.93 -3.18
C ARG A 353 -11.19 10.20 -4.08
N ILE A 354 -10.01 9.80 -3.63
CA ILE A 354 -8.80 9.74 -4.46
C ILE A 354 -8.29 8.31 -4.40
N SER A 355 -8.20 7.68 -5.56
CA SER A 355 -7.75 6.30 -5.67
C SER A 355 -6.38 6.25 -6.34
N VAL A 356 -5.44 5.57 -5.72
CA VAL A 356 -4.20 5.12 -6.33
C VAL A 356 -4.43 3.72 -6.89
N LEU A 357 -4.11 3.53 -8.16
CA LEU A 357 -4.26 2.25 -8.87
C LEU A 357 -2.87 1.69 -9.17
N SER A 358 -2.65 0.43 -8.81
CA SER A 358 -1.38 -0.25 -9.00
C SER A 358 -1.58 -1.73 -9.36
N ASP A 359 -0.53 -2.39 -9.77
CA ASP A 359 -0.50 -3.82 -10.14
C ASP A 359 0.03 -4.76 -9.03
N GLY A 360 0.14 -4.26 -7.82
CA GLY A 360 0.72 -5.01 -6.70
C GLY A 360 2.23 -4.85 -6.55
N THR A 361 2.84 -3.90 -7.25
CA THR A 361 4.29 -3.64 -7.15
C THR A 361 4.61 -2.39 -6.34
N GLN A 362 3.67 -1.45 -6.23
CA GLN A 362 3.87 -0.21 -5.49
C GLN A 362 3.40 -0.32 -4.04
N HIS A 363 3.86 0.64 -3.24
CA HIS A 363 3.57 0.74 -1.81
C HIS A 363 2.92 2.09 -1.52
N PHE A 364 2.04 2.12 -0.53
CA PHE A 364 1.30 3.33 -0.15
C PHE A 364 1.52 3.65 1.32
N ARG A 365 1.78 4.91 1.62
CA ARG A 365 1.85 5.44 2.98
C ARG A 365 1.24 6.84 3.03
N ALA A 366 0.45 7.12 4.06
CA ALA A 366 -0.10 8.44 4.29
C ALA A 366 0.24 8.94 5.70
N TRP A 367 0.28 10.26 5.88
CA TRP A 367 0.50 10.92 7.17
C TRP A 367 -0.15 12.30 7.20
N ILE A 368 -0.39 12.79 8.41
CA ILE A 368 -0.91 14.14 8.63
C ILE A 368 0.26 15.14 8.56
N ASP A 369 0.10 16.21 7.82
CA ASP A 369 1.05 17.31 7.68
C ASP A 369 0.31 18.65 7.85
N GLY A 370 0.27 19.15 9.09
CA GLY A 370 -0.50 20.34 9.44
C GLY A 370 -1.98 20.17 9.08
N ASN A 371 -2.50 21.08 8.25
CA ASN A 371 -3.88 21.05 7.78
C ASN A 371 -4.07 20.21 6.51
N ASN A 372 -3.10 19.39 6.15
CA ASN A 372 -3.17 18.54 4.98
C ASN A 372 -2.89 17.08 5.36
N ILE A 373 -3.21 16.21 4.43
CA ILE A 373 -2.74 14.84 4.43
C ILE A 373 -1.79 14.71 3.24
N ARG A 374 -0.63 14.14 3.49
CA ARG A 374 0.31 13.74 2.45
C ARG A 374 0.27 12.23 2.30
N PHE A 375 0.40 11.78 1.07
CA PHE A 375 0.56 10.35 0.80
C PHE A 375 1.68 10.11 -0.21
N LEU A 376 2.43 9.05 0.05
CA LEU A 376 3.50 8.55 -0.79
C LEU A 376 3.00 7.33 -1.56
N VAL A 377 3.21 7.35 -2.86
CA VAL A 377 3.17 6.14 -3.70
C VAL A 377 4.61 5.79 -4.02
N ALA A 378 5.10 4.73 -3.41
CA ALA A 378 6.50 4.34 -3.49
C ALA A 378 6.69 3.20 -4.49
N ASP A 379 7.66 3.37 -5.39
CA ASP A 379 8.13 2.33 -6.32
C ASP A 379 9.24 1.48 -5.70
N TYR A 380 9.79 1.92 -4.58
CA TYR A 380 10.70 1.15 -3.73
C TYR A 380 10.41 1.39 -2.27
N ASN A 381 10.34 0.31 -1.51
CA ASN A 381 10.20 0.33 -0.07
C ASN A 381 11.12 -0.75 0.54
N ASN A 382 11.99 -0.32 1.43
CA ASN A 382 12.68 -1.22 2.33
C ASN A 382 11.84 -1.29 3.61
N ALA A 383 11.14 -2.42 3.81
CA ALA A 383 10.17 -2.62 4.89
C ALA A 383 10.71 -2.38 6.30
N GLY A 384 11.95 -2.22 6.39
CA GLY A 384 12.58 -1.88 7.64
C GLY A 384 13.85 -2.64 7.87
N ARG A 385 14.54 -2.12 8.81
CA ARG A 385 15.81 -2.63 9.25
C ARG A 385 15.64 -2.98 10.69
N ASP A 386 15.90 -4.22 11.02
CA ASP A 386 16.12 -4.58 12.40
C ASP A 386 17.48 -4.02 12.83
N THR A 387 17.46 -2.94 13.58
CA THR A 387 18.66 -2.26 14.10
C THR A 387 19.46 -3.13 15.08
N TYR A 388 18.84 -4.19 15.58
CA TYR A 388 19.49 -5.14 16.49
C TYR A 388 20.44 -6.09 15.74
N LEU A 389 20.14 -6.41 14.49
CA LEU A 389 20.91 -7.33 13.65
C LEU A 389 21.49 -6.63 12.42
N VAL A 390 22.30 -5.60 12.66
CA VAL A 390 22.87 -4.70 11.63
C VAL A 390 23.46 -5.44 10.44
N SER A 391 24.22 -6.50 10.69
CA SER A 391 24.88 -7.29 9.64
C SER A 391 23.91 -8.04 8.74
N HIS A 392 22.73 -8.40 9.24
CA HIS A 392 21.69 -9.08 8.47
C HIS A 392 20.72 -8.11 7.82
N ALA A 393 20.48 -6.96 8.44
CA ALA A 393 19.59 -5.93 7.94
C ALA A 393 20.10 -5.24 6.67
N GLN A 394 21.39 -5.34 6.37
CA GLN A 394 21.97 -4.81 5.13
C GLN A 394 21.65 -5.68 3.90
N LYS A 395 21.27 -6.94 4.11
CA LYS A 395 20.85 -7.81 3.02
C LYS A 395 19.50 -7.36 2.49
N GLY A 396 19.43 -6.68 1.43
CA GLY A 396 18.17 -6.27 0.82
C GLY A 396 18.03 -4.77 0.70
N TYR A 397 18.99 -3.99 1.15
CA TYR A 397 18.98 -2.62 0.75
C TYR A 397 19.69 -2.37 -0.56
N ARG A 398 19.14 -1.48 -1.33
CA ARG A 398 19.56 -1.15 -2.69
C ARG A 398 20.30 0.18 -2.66
N PRO A 399 21.62 0.18 -2.57
CA PRO A 399 22.37 1.42 -2.73
C PRO A 399 22.23 1.90 -4.18
N LEU A 400 21.90 3.16 -4.33
CA LEU A 400 21.90 3.85 -5.61
C LEU A 400 23.15 4.72 -5.70
N ARG A 401 23.75 4.74 -6.88
CA ARG A 401 24.95 5.51 -7.17
C ARG A 401 24.60 6.77 -7.95
N LYS A 402 25.51 7.73 -7.91
CA LYS A 402 25.47 8.85 -8.83
C LYS A 402 25.37 8.33 -10.28
N GLY A 403 24.42 8.86 -11.04
CA GLY A 403 24.10 8.41 -12.39
C GLY A 403 23.00 7.35 -12.49
N ASP A 404 22.62 6.71 -11.38
CA ASP A 404 21.48 5.79 -11.37
C ASP A 404 20.16 6.57 -11.51
N SER A 405 19.16 5.88 -12.07
CA SER A 405 17.85 6.46 -12.29
C SER A 405 16.83 6.01 -11.23
N ILE A 406 16.05 6.96 -10.76
CA ILE A 406 14.82 6.73 -10.00
C ILE A 406 13.65 7.05 -10.94
N LYS A 407 12.79 6.07 -11.18
CA LYS A 407 11.66 6.21 -12.11
C LYS A 407 10.45 5.42 -11.65
N GLY A 408 9.29 5.87 -12.06
CA GLY A 408 8.03 5.18 -11.79
C GLY A 408 6.86 5.84 -12.49
N VAL A 409 5.67 5.25 -12.31
CA VAL A 409 4.42 5.73 -12.89
C VAL A 409 3.32 5.59 -11.84
N VAL A 410 2.70 6.68 -11.47
CA VAL A 410 1.58 6.69 -10.52
C VAL A 410 0.29 6.99 -11.27
N ARG A 411 -0.72 6.17 -11.05
CA ARG A 411 -2.07 6.35 -11.60
C ARG A 411 -3.02 6.79 -10.49
N LEU A 412 -3.65 7.93 -10.69
CA LEU A 412 -4.62 8.51 -9.78
C LEU A 412 -5.97 8.64 -10.45
N ARG A 413 -7.03 8.20 -9.77
CA ARG A 413 -8.42 8.50 -10.13
C ARG A 413 -9.01 9.38 -9.04
N LEU A 414 -9.44 10.57 -9.46
CA LEU A 414 -10.00 11.57 -8.56
C LEU A 414 -11.51 11.41 -8.37
#